data_057c6b08042c112281bddd43d5816eff
#
_entry.id   057c6b08042c112281bddd43d5816eff
#
_cell.length_a   1.000
_cell.length_b   1.000
_cell.length_c   1.000
_cell.angle_alpha   90.00
_cell.angle_beta   90.00
_cell.angle_gamma   90.00
#
_symmetry.space_group_name_H-M   'P 1'
#
loop_
_entity.id
_entity.type
_entity.pdbx_description
1 polymer ?
#
loop_
_entity_poly.entity_id
_entity_poly.type
_entity_poly.pdbx_seq_one_letter_code
_entity_poly.pdbx_strand_id
1 'polypeptide(L)'
;TSVTGVQTCALPIYTHSGSKPCRQAGAGEYAVGISFDYRGAKVKADGAPVDVLVMSEGSGWDLESFGIVKGTDAPDAAKALADWSVSREANEMYAKAYSVVALPGVAKPIPGYPDGLIQSMIKNDFSWVAANRERLLAEWQKRFDGKTEPKS
;
A
#
# COMPACT_ATOMS: atom_id res chain seq x y z
N THR A 1 35.16 -7.78 -13.14
CA THR A 1 33.71 -7.97 -12.94
C THR A 1 33.05 -6.60 -12.98
N SER A 2 32.42 -6.35 -14.11
CA SER A 2 31.78 -5.07 -14.40
C SER A 2 30.63 -4.81 -13.44
N VAL A 3 30.69 -3.73 -12.71
CA VAL A 3 29.64 -3.23 -11.77
C VAL A 3 28.38 -2.73 -12.54
N THR A 4 28.44 -2.70 -13.86
CA THR A 4 27.37 -2.21 -14.73
C THR A 4 26.05 -2.99 -14.59
N GLY A 5 26.08 -4.29 -14.36
CA GLY A 5 24.86 -5.11 -14.17
C GLY A 5 24.11 -4.77 -12.87
N VAL A 6 24.84 -4.47 -11.80
CA VAL A 6 24.23 -4.10 -10.50
C VAL A 6 23.63 -2.69 -10.55
N GLN A 7 24.26 -1.77 -11.27
CA GLN A 7 23.73 -0.42 -11.45
C GLN A 7 22.42 -0.40 -12.26
N THR A 8 22.28 -1.27 -13.23
CA THR A 8 21.04 -1.34 -14.05
C THR A 8 19.88 -1.94 -13.26
N CYS A 9 20.17 -2.89 -12.34
CA CYS A 9 19.16 -3.43 -11.41
C CYS A 9 18.78 -2.48 -10.26
N ALA A 10 19.59 -1.46 -9.99
CA ALA A 10 19.39 -0.52 -8.89
C ALA A 10 18.62 0.76 -9.30
N LEU A 11 18.30 0.93 -10.58
CA LEU A 11 17.48 2.07 -11.01
C LEU A 11 16.01 1.79 -10.67
N PRO A 12 15.39 2.59 -9.82
CA PRO A 12 13.98 2.42 -9.51
C PRO A 12 13.14 2.66 -10.74
N ILE A 13 12.19 1.77 -11.01
CA ILE A 13 11.16 1.92 -12.03
C ILE A 13 9.83 2.08 -11.30
N TYR A 14 9.12 3.15 -11.59
CA TYR A 14 7.80 3.41 -11.03
C TYR A 14 6.73 2.82 -11.94
N THR A 15 5.90 1.97 -11.37
CA THR A 15 4.83 1.29 -12.10
C THR A 15 3.50 2.01 -11.92
N HIS A 16 2.60 1.89 -12.89
CA HIS A 16 1.23 2.43 -12.80
C HIS A 16 0.30 1.57 -11.93
N SER A 17 0.78 0.44 -11.42
CA SER A 17 0.02 -0.48 -10.57
C SER A 17 0.71 -0.67 -9.23
N GLY A 18 0.01 -0.40 -8.13
CA GLY A 18 0.53 -0.60 -6.76
C GLY A 18 0.87 -2.06 -6.41
N SER A 19 0.35 -3.05 -7.15
CA SER A 19 0.65 -4.47 -6.93
C SER A 19 1.74 -5.04 -7.84
N LYS A 20 2.09 -4.34 -8.93
CA LYS A 20 3.06 -4.82 -9.91
C LYS A 20 4.46 -5.02 -9.31
N PRO A 21 5.00 -4.12 -8.46
CA PRO A 21 6.31 -4.32 -7.86
C PRO A 21 6.45 -5.63 -7.07
N CYS A 22 5.43 -6.00 -6.28
CA CYS A 22 5.45 -7.28 -5.56
C CYS A 22 5.44 -8.48 -6.49
N ARG A 23 4.61 -8.44 -7.56
CA ARG A 23 4.56 -9.55 -8.53
C ARG A 23 5.87 -9.71 -9.28
N GLN A 24 6.49 -8.61 -9.67
CA GLN A 24 7.76 -8.63 -10.37
C GLN A 24 8.91 -9.14 -9.49
N ALA A 25 8.93 -8.73 -8.21
CA ALA A 25 9.88 -9.30 -7.25
C ALA A 25 9.63 -10.80 -7.05
N GLY A 26 8.36 -11.21 -6.91
CA GLY A 26 7.97 -12.62 -6.79
C GLY A 26 8.34 -13.49 -8.00
N ALA A 27 8.33 -12.90 -9.18
CA ALA A 27 8.75 -13.55 -10.43
C ALA A 27 10.28 -13.53 -10.64
N GLY A 28 11.04 -12.86 -9.76
CA GLY A 28 12.50 -12.70 -9.90
C GLY A 28 12.94 -11.69 -10.96
N GLU A 29 12.02 -10.86 -11.46
CA GLU A 29 12.36 -9.81 -12.44
C GLU A 29 13.15 -8.66 -11.76
N TYR A 30 12.86 -8.40 -10.48
CA TYR A 30 13.54 -7.38 -9.67
C TYR A 30 13.90 -7.94 -8.29
N ALA A 31 15.03 -7.51 -7.76
CA ALA A 31 15.51 -7.92 -6.45
C ALA A 31 14.66 -7.34 -5.30
N VAL A 32 14.06 -6.16 -5.49
CA VAL A 32 13.26 -5.46 -4.49
C VAL A 32 12.02 -4.85 -5.15
N GLY A 33 10.86 -5.03 -4.51
CA GLY A 33 9.61 -4.38 -4.88
C GLY A 33 9.06 -3.58 -3.70
N ILE A 34 8.79 -2.28 -3.89
CA ILE A 34 8.13 -1.44 -2.89
C ILE A 34 6.65 -1.36 -3.23
N SER A 35 5.80 -1.79 -2.30
CA SER A 35 4.37 -1.90 -2.51
C SER A 35 3.62 -1.91 -1.18
N PHE A 36 2.32 -2.16 -1.21
CA PHE A 36 1.54 -2.40 0.00
C PHE A 36 1.91 -3.73 0.67
N ASP A 37 1.93 -3.74 1.98
CA ASP A 37 2.26 -4.89 2.83
C ASP A 37 1.42 -6.13 2.49
N TYR A 38 0.10 -5.97 2.38
CA TYR A 38 -0.82 -7.07 2.07
C TYR A 38 -0.59 -7.68 0.68
N ARG A 39 -0.05 -6.91 -0.27
CA ARG A 39 0.32 -7.43 -1.59
C ARG A 39 1.57 -8.30 -1.51
N GLY A 40 2.56 -7.88 -0.74
CA GLY A 40 3.76 -8.68 -0.46
C GLY A 40 3.41 -9.97 0.28
N ALA A 41 2.61 -9.87 1.34
CA ALA A 41 2.15 -11.02 2.11
C ALA A 41 1.40 -12.04 1.24
N LYS A 42 0.52 -11.57 0.34
CA LYS A 42 -0.19 -12.45 -0.59
C LYS A 42 0.76 -13.16 -1.55
N VAL A 43 1.68 -12.45 -2.18
CA VAL A 43 2.65 -13.05 -3.11
C VAL A 43 3.50 -14.10 -2.41
N LYS A 44 3.90 -13.86 -1.16
CA LYS A 44 4.61 -14.83 -0.31
C LYS A 44 3.74 -16.04 0.02
N ALA A 45 2.48 -15.83 0.40
CA ALA A 45 1.53 -16.89 0.71
C ALA A 45 1.20 -17.77 -0.52
N ASP A 46 1.23 -17.19 -1.71
CA ASP A 46 1.05 -17.89 -2.98
C ASP A 46 2.32 -18.71 -3.39
N GLY A 47 3.37 -18.71 -2.56
CA GLY A 47 4.57 -19.54 -2.72
C GLY A 47 5.75 -18.88 -3.43
N ALA A 48 5.70 -17.57 -3.71
CA ALA A 48 6.85 -16.89 -4.29
C ALA A 48 8.01 -16.78 -3.28
N PRO A 49 9.28 -16.89 -3.72
CA PRO A 49 10.46 -16.83 -2.86
C PRO A 49 10.82 -15.38 -2.48
N VAL A 50 9.92 -14.73 -1.78
CA VAL A 50 10.08 -13.34 -1.33
C VAL A 50 9.90 -13.22 0.18
N ASP A 51 10.57 -12.23 0.77
CA ASP A 51 10.31 -11.80 2.13
C ASP A 51 9.68 -10.40 2.14
N VAL A 52 8.75 -10.19 3.07
CA VAL A 52 8.18 -8.87 3.32
C VAL A 52 8.96 -8.24 4.46
N LEU A 53 9.59 -7.10 4.18
CA LEU A 53 10.47 -6.42 5.11
C LEU A 53 9.82 -5.15 5.63
N VAL A 54 10.02 -4.88 6.91
CA VAL A 54 9.69 -3.61 7.56
C VAL A 54 10.95 -2.75 7.59
N MET A 55 10.84 -1.52 7.13
CA MET A 55 11.99 -0.61 7.10
C MET A 55 12.25 0.00 8.46
N SER A 56 13.54 0.11 8.83
CA SER A 56 13.99 0.71 10.11
C SER A 56 13.65 2.20 10.22
N GLU A 57 13.56 2.88 9.08
CA GLU A 57 13.19 4.31 9.00
C GLU A 57 11.70 4.56 9.24
N GLY A 58 10.92 3.50 9.25
CA GLY A 58 9.47 3.53 9.41
C GLY A 58 8.70 3.23 8.13
N SER A 59 7.49 2.75 8.31
CA SER A 59 6.57 2.39 7.22
C SER A 59 5.52 3.47 7.03
N GLY A 60 5.42 4.00 5.82
CA GLY A 60 4.30 4.88 5.44
C GLY A 60 2.98 4.11 5.43
N TRP A 61 1.91 4.79 5.78
CA TRP A 61 0.56 4.24 5.74
C TRP A 61 -0.44 5.31 5.36
N ASP A 62 -1.59 4.88 4.85
CA ASP A 62 -2.71 5.75 4.56
C ASP A 62 -4.01 5.12 5.02
N LEU A 63 -5.09 5.89 4.98
CA LEU A 63 -6.41 5.49 5.47
C LEU A 63 -7.36 5.30 4.30
N GLU A 64 -7.90 4.10 4.16
CA GLU A 64 -9.03 3.86 3.26
C GLU A 64 -10.27 4.54 3.83
N SER A 65 -10.96 5.34 3.02
CA SER A 65 -12.07 6.16 3.47
C SER A 65 -13.31 5.92 2.62
N PHE A 66 -14.45 5.87 3.28
CA PHE A 66 -15.77 5.86 2.64
C PHE A 66 -16.35 7.27 2.64
N GLY A 67 -16.94 7.69 1.50
CA GLY A 67 -17.60 8.99 1.38
C GLY A 67 -18.91 8.88 0.63
N ILE A 68 -19.93 9.63 1.07
CA ILE A 68 -21.22 9.74 0.35
C ILE A 68 -21.12 10.90 -0.64
N VAL A 69 -21.39 10.61 -1.92
CA VAL A 69 -21.38 11.62 -2.97
C VAL A 69 -22.55 12.60 -2.77
N LYS A 70 -22.23 13.89 -2.73
CA LYS A 70 -23.24 14.95 -2.60
C LYS A 70 -24.18 14.92 -3.81
N GLY A 71 -25.49 14.87 -3.54
CA GLY A 71 -26.50 14.83 -4.58
C GLY A 71 -26.80 13.42 -5.12
N THR A 72 -26.39 12.36 -4.40
CA THR A 72 -26.79 10.99 -4.76
C THR A 72 -28.31 10.82 -4.80
N ASP A 73 -28.81 10.07 -5.76
CA ASP A 73 -30.24 9.75 -5.89
C ASP A 73 -30.72 8.72 -4.85
N ALA A 74 -29.80 8.06 -4.12
CA ALA A 74 -30.10 7.04 -3.13
C ALA A 74 -29.46 7.35 -1.76
N PRO A 75 -29.80 8.46 -1.10
CA PRO A 75 -29.11 8.91 0.12
C PRO A 75 -29.23 7.91 1.28
N ASP A 76 -30.37 7.27 1.44
CA ASP A 76 -30.60 6.33 2.57
C ASP A 76 -29.81 5.02 2.37
N ALA A 77 -29.75 4.51 1.14
CA ALA A 77 -28.91 3.35 0.82
C ALA A 77 -27.42 3.68 0.99
N ALA A 78 -26.99 4.88 0.59
CA ALA A 78 -25.62 5.32 0.77
C ALA A 78 -25.22 5.45 2.24
N LYS A 79 -26.12 5.96 3.10
CA LYS A 79 -25.93 6.02 4.55
C LYS A 79 -25.85 4.62 5.17
N ALA A 80 -26.78 3.73 4.80
CA ALA A 80 -26.80 2.35 5.29
C ALA A 80 -25.48 1.63 4.95
N LEU A 81 -24.96 1.82 3.72
CA LEU A 81 -23.67 1.26 3.33
C LEU A 81 -22.49 1.90 4.10
N ALA A 82 -22.53 3.22 4.34
CA ALA A 82 -21.53 3.91 5.13
C ALA A 82 -21.49 3.38 6.57
N ASP A 83 -22.64 3.23 7.21
CA ASP A 83 -22.77 2.70 8.56
C ASP A 83 -22.28 1.24 8.64
N TRP A 84 -22.65 0.42 7.65
CA TRP A 84 -22.16 -0.95 7.58
C TRP A 84 -20.63 -1.00 7.38
N SER A 85 -20.07 -0.13 6.55
CA SER A 85 -18.64 -0.15 6.22
C SER A 85 -17.71 0.05 7.43
N VAL A 86 -18.21 0.69 8.49
CA VAL A 86 -17.48 0.90 9.76
C VAL A 86 -17.89 -0.09 10.85
N SER A 87 -18.82 -0.99 10.56
CA SER A 87 -19.30 -1.99 11.50
C SER A 87 -18.23 -3.01 11.88
N ARG A 88 -18.44 -3.71 12.99
CA ARG A 88 -17.59 -4.84 13.40
C ARG A 88 -17.55 -5.92 12.31
N GLU A 89 -18.71 -6.27 11.74
CA GLU A 89 -18.83 -7.28 10.70
C GLU A 89 -17.96 -6.93 9.48
N ALA A 90 -18.06 -5.70 8.98
CA ALA A 90 -17.25 -5.24 7.86
C ALA A 90 -15.74 -5.29 8.20
N ASN A 91 -15.35 -4.83 9.39
CA ASN A 91 -13.95 -4.88 9.83
C ASN A 91 -13.44 -6.31 9.99
N GLU A 92 -14.27 -7.27 10.42
CA GLU A 92 -13.91 -8.70 10.43
C GLU A 92 -13.73 -9.28 9.03
N MET A 93 -14.47 -8.76 8.03
CA MET A 93 -14.24 -9.11 6.62
C MET A 93 -12.93 -8.50 6.11
N TYR A 94 -12.64 -7.24 6.41
CA TYR A 94 -11.38 -6.58 6.02
C TYR A 94 -10.17 -7.29 6.66
N ALA A 95 -10.28 -7.71 7.91
CA ALA A 95 -9.22 -8.42 8.62
C ALA A 95 -8.85 -9.79 8.03
N LYS A 96 -9.60 -10.31 7.06
CA LYS A 96 -9.20 -11.50 6.30
C LYS A 96 -8.10 -11.20 5.27
N ALA A 97 -7.97 -9.95 4.84
CA ALA A 97 -7.02 -9.52 3.82
C ALA A 97 -5.95 -8.54 4.34
N TYR A 98 -6.25 -7.81 5.41
CA TYR A 98 -5.39 -6.75 5.95
C TYR A 98 -5.01 -7.04 7.40
N SER A 99 -3.73 -6.93 7.73
CA SER A 99 -3.25 -7.10 9.11
C SER A 99 -3.58 -5.91 10.01
N VAL A 100 -3.84 -4.75 9.42
CA VAL A 100 -4.25 -3.52 10.11
C VAL A 100 -5.61 -3.09 9.60
N VAL A 101 -6.58 -2.96 10.49
CA VAL A 101 -7.92 -2.45 10.21
C VAL A 101 -8.28 -1.35 11.20
N ALA A 102 -9.24 -0.50 10.83
CA ALA A 102 -9.58 0.68 11.61
C ALA A 102 -10.19 0.35 12.98
N LEU A 103 -10.92 -0.77 13.12
CA LEU A 103 -11.52 -1.18 14.37
C LEU A 103 -10.53 -1.96 15.23
N PRO A 104 -10.11 -1.44 16.40
CA PRO A 104 -9.17 -2.15 17.26
C PRO A 104 -9.68 -3.52 17.75
N GLY A 105 -8.77 -4.48 17.89
CA GLY A 105 -9.06 -5.81 18.43
C GLY A 105 -9.79 -6.77 17.48
N VAL A 106 -9.97 -6.39 16.22
CA VAL A 106 -10.59 -7.22 15.19
C VAL A 106 -9.53 -7.93 14.34
N ALA A 107 -8.43 -7.24 14.06
CA ALA A 107 -7.35 -7.80 13.25
C ALA A 107 -6.73 -9.04 13.91
N LYS A 108 -6.41 -10.03 13.08
CA LYS A 108 -5.72 -11.26 13.47
C LYS A 108 -4.41 -11.35 12.70
N PRO A 109 -3.38 -12.02 13.25
CA PRO A 109 -2.17 -12.29 12.49
C PRO A 109 -2.50 -13.00 11.17
N ILE A 110 -1.94 -12.49 10.07
CA ILE A 110 -2.10 -13.08 8.74
C ILE A 110 -0.75 -13.66 8.32
N PRO A 111 -0.69 -14.92 7.84
CA PRO A 111 0.55 -15.52 7.36
C PRO A 111 1.21 -14.65 6.27
N GLY A 112 2.53 -14.53 6.36
CA GLY A 112 3.33 -13.77 5.40
C GLY A 112 3.54 -12.29 5.75
N TYR A 113 2.82 -11.75 6.74
CA TYR A 113 3.11 -10.41 7.25
C TYR A 113 4.34 -10.42 8.17
N PRO A 114 5.16 -9.37 8.11
CA PRO A 114 6.31 -9.23 8.99
C PRO A 114 5.90 -8.86 10.42
N ASP A 115 6.70 -9.29 11.39
CA ASP A 115 6.58 -8.80 12.75
C ASP A 115 6.93 -7.30 12.82
N GLY A 116 6.33 -6.59 13.77
CA GLY A 116 6.66 -5.18 14.02
C GLY A 116 6.05 -4.18 13.04
N LEU A 117 5.16 -4.59 12.13
CA LEU A 117 4.54 -3.70 11.14
C LEU A 117 3.86 -2.48 11.79
N ILE A 118 3.01 -2.70 12.78
CA ILE A 118 2.27 -1.61 13.45
C ILE A 118 3.23 -0.65 14.17
N GLN A 119 4.27 -1.19 14.81
CA GLN A 119 5.27 -0.41 15.54
C GLN A 119 6.14 0.43 14.60
N SER A 120 6.29 0.01 13.35
CA SER A 120 7.05 0.73 12.33
C SER A 120 6.26 1.86 11.67
N MET A 121 4.94 1.90 11.83
CA MET A 121 4.09 2.90 11.19
C MET A 121 4.48 4.31 11.65
N ILE A 122 4.80 5.18 10.70
CA ILE A 122 5.15 6.57 11.00
C ILE A 122 3.93 7.33 11.56
N LYS A 123 4.19 8.36 12.35
CA LYS A 123 3.12 9.27 12.78
C LYS A 123 2.72 10.17 11.61
N ASN A 124 1.54 9.93 11.04
CA ASN A 124 1.00 10.77 9.98
C ASN A 124 0.42 12.09 10.53
N ASP A 125 0.68 13.17 9.79
CA ASP A 125 -0.01 14.45 9.93
C ASP A 125 -0.86 14.69 8.68
N PHE A 126 -2.11 14.24 8.72
CA PHE A 126 -3.02 14.34 7.58
C PHE A 126 -3.33 15.80 7.20
N SER A 127 -3.34 16.72 8.17
CA SER A 127 -3.56 18.14 7.90
C SER A 127 -2.41 18.73 7.11
N TRP A 128 -1.18 18.42 7.50
CA TRP A 128 0.02 18.84 6.78
C TRP A 128 0.07 18.22 5.37
N VAL A 129 -0.23 16.92 5.25
CA VAL A 129 -0.27 16.21 3.96
C VAL A 129 -1.30 16.86 3.03
N ALA A 130 -2.50 17.13 3.51
CA ALA A 130 -3.54 17.79 2.72
C ALA A 130 -3.11 19.18 2.24
N ALA A 131 -2.53 19.99 3.13
CA ALA A 131 -2.06 21.33 2.80
C ALA A 131 -0.87 21.35 1.80
N ASN A 132 -0.07 20.30 1.75
CA ASN A 132 1.12 20.20 0.92
C ASN A 132 0.96 19.28 -0.32
N ARG A 133 -0.20 18.68 -0.51
CA ARG A 133 -0.42 17.62 -1.50
C ARG A 133 0.02 18.02 -2.91
N GLU A 134 -0.43 19.17 -3.40
CA GLU A 134 -0.12 19.63 -4.75
C GLU A 134 1.39 19.87 -4.93
N ARG A 135 2.03 20.50 -3.95
CA ARG A 135 3.47 20.72 -3.98
C ARG A 135 4.25 19.40 -4.00
N LEU A 136 3.84 18.43 -3.17
CA LEU A 136 4.48 17.11 -3.11
C LEU A 136 4.33 16.35 -4.43
N LEU A 137 3.14 16.38 -5.03
CA LEU A 137 2.90 15.72 -6.32
C LEU A 137 3.72 16.36 -7.44
N ALA A 138 3.79 17.69 -7.50
CA ALA A 138 4.60 18.40 -8.50
C ALA A 138 6.10 18.07 -8.35
N GLU A 139 6.60 18.02 -7.10
CA GLU A 139 8.00 17.68 -6.83
C GLU A 139 8.29 16.19 -7.16
N TRP A 140 7.35 15.29 -6.87
CA TRP A 140 7.46 13.89 -7.26
C TRP A 140 7.55 13.74 -8.79
N GLN A 141 6.64 14.36 -9.52
CA GLN A 141 6.64 14.32 -10.98
C GLN A 141 7.96 14.85 -11.56
N LYS A 142 8.43 15.99 -11.08
CA LYS A 142 9.70 16.58 -11.51
C LYS A 142 10.89 15.63 -11.32
N ARG A 143 10.92 14.88 -10.21
CA ARG A 143 12.05 13.99 -9.88
C ARG A 143 11.97 12.63 -10.55
N PHE A 144 10.77 12.09 -10.73
CA PHE A 144 10.58 10.67 -10.96
C PHE A 144 9.77 10.32 -12.21
N ASP A 145 9.14 11.28 -12.90
CA ASP A 145 8.31 10.99 -14.06
C ASP A 145 9.09 10.30 -15.19
N GLY A 146 10.34 10.71 -15.40
CA GLY A 146 11.26 10.07 -16.36
C GLY A 146 11.69 8.65 -16.00
N LYS A 147 11.33 8.14 -14.81
CA LYS A 147 11.60 6.77 -14.34
C LYS A 147 10.34 5.91 -14.28
N THR A 148 9.24 6.43 -14.79
CA THR A 148 7.96 5.72 -14.84
C THR A 148 7.92 4.80 -16.05
N GLU A 149 7.33 3.62 -15.89
CA GLU A 149 7.11 2.70 -17.01
C GLU A 149 6.26 3.37 -18.11
N PRO A 150 6.45 3.02 -19.39
CA PRO A 150 5.62 3.53 -20.47
C PRO A 150 4.14 3.26 -20.22
N LYS A 151 3.28 4.21 -20.57
CA LYS A 151 1.84 3.99 -20.60
C LYS A 151 1.53 3.01 -21.73
N SER A 152 0.91 1.89 -21.39
CA SER A 152 0.38 0.91 -22.34
C SER A 152 -0.90 1.43 -22.99
#